data_909c8f094ca90d18ba0e0447f43cb58d
#
_entry.id   909c8f094ca90d18ba0e0447f43cb58d
#
_cell.length_a   1.000
_cell.length_b   1.000
_cell.length_c   1.000
_cell.angle_alpha   90.00
_cell.angle_beta   90.00
_cell.angle_gamma   90.00
#
_symmetry.space_group_name_H-M   'P 1'
#
loop_
_entity.id
_entity.type
_entity.pdbx_description
1 polymer ?
#
loop_
_entity_poly.entity_id
_entity_poly.type
_entity_poly.pdbx_seq_one_letter_code
_entity_poly.pdbx_strand_id
1 'polypeptide(L)'
;MRKQLTFLLVVVMLVSMCACGANAEVTKLDGKGVTLTLALRSGTYAEVIKQCLPEFEAAYNVKTEVLELAEDDLHSKLALDATNKNGSYDLCMVDGSWMAEFTSNGVLANLTEAGYSLDDDIIPATTAICYYDGDLYLAPYYGNVTVLLYNKGIVEASGYNAESIQSLNDILAICKAAQADGKKGFIFRGDTANNLVVDAMPILLSFGAWVVDENNNPTVNTPEFIKAMNFYMELIATGEAEVKDDLIASVDNGAGAMGVGWPGWYVPTEDSTADYCAITGKVSSDSEAYNANVYGVWTIGVTANSQNKELTVALLQYLMDKDVQRSTVPNGGVPCRYSSLQDKEVLAQFPQYKVVCAALEGGVYRPVIEEWTDFYTILGTEFGNIVNGLKTVEEGLNDAQSQLEMELGM
;
A
#
# COMPACT_ATOMS: atom_id res chain seq x y z
N MET A 1 35.09 -45.63 50.20
CA MET A 1 34.42 -46.21 49.04
C MET A 1 33.07 -45.58 48.74
N ARG A 2 32.89 -44.26 48.91
CA ARG A 2 31.58 -43.55 48.65
C ARG A 2 31.71 -42.31 47.74
N LYS A 3 32.86 -42.05 47.14
CA LYS A 3 33.11 -40.86 46.27
C LYS A 3 33.38 -41.21 44.80
N GLN A 4 33.38 -42.49 44.42
CA GLN A 4 33.61 -42.91 43.03
C GLN A 4 32.30 -43.31 42.24
N LEU A 5 31.19 -43.47 42.97
CA LEU A 5 29.92 -43.87 42.33
C LEU A 5 29.09 -42.67 41.82
N THR A 6 29.39 -41.44 42.26
CA THR A 6 28.65 -40.21 41.83
C THR A 6 29.18 -39.62 40.53
N PHE A 7 30.42 -40.00 40.13
CA PHE A 7 31.01 -39.47 38.88
C PHE A 7 30.64 -40.29 37.63
N LEU A 8 30.19 -41.53 37.83
CA LEU A 8 29.80 -42.42 36.73
C LEU A 8 28.36 -42.20 36.28
N LEU A 9 27.49 -41.64 37.14
CA LEU A 9 26.08 -41.32 36.80
C LEU A 9 25.91 -40.00 36.05
N VAL A 10 26.85 -39.07 36.18
CA VAL A 10 26.80 -37.76 35.45
C VAL A 10 27.34 -37.90 34.02
N VAL A 11 28.25 -38.85 33.78
CA VAL A 11 28.79 -39.10 32.42
C VAL A 11 27.81 -39.89 31.54
N VAL A 12 26.96 -40.74 32.15
CA VAL A 12 25.93 -41.49 31.39
C VAL A 12 24.71 -40.62 31.01
N MET A 13 24.42 -39.53 31.76
CA MET A 13 23.36 -38.59 31.40
C MET A 13 23.78 -37.56 30.34
N LEU A 14 25.08 -37.38 30.09
CA LEU A 14 25.59 -36.44 29.07
C LEU A 14 25.77 -37.09 27.67
N VAL A 15 25.69 -38.43 27.59
CA VAL A 15 25.82 -39.17 26.31
C VAL A 15 24.44 -39.52 25.72
N SER A 16 23.34 -39.41 26.49
CA SER A 16 21.98 -39.66 25.97
C SER A 16 21.23 -38.42 25.45
N MET A 17 21.90 -37.25 25.39
CA MET A 17 21.32 -36.03 24.80
C MET A 17 21.89 -35.69 23.41
N CYS A 18 22.70 -36.54 22.80
CA CYS A 18 23.27 -36.33 21.47
C CYS A 18 22.79 -37.33 20.41
N ALA A 19 21.60 -37.89 20.54
CA ALA A 19 21.08 -38.79 19.52
C ALA A 19 19.54 -38.63 19.35
N CYS A 20 19.09 -37.41 19.04
CA CYS A 20 17.81 -37.16 18.41
C CYS A 20 17.89 -35.84 17.60
N GLY A 21 18.89 -35.79 16.74
CA GLY A 21 18.86 -34.91 15.57
C GLY A 21 18.27 -35.73 14.43
N ALA A 22 17.02 -36.16 14.55
CA ALA A 22 16.26 -36.49 13.38
C ALA A 22 16.07 -35.17 12.66
N ASN A 23 16.82 -34.92 11.57
CA ASN A 23 16.36 -34.09 10.48
C ASN A 23 15.00 -34.67 10.09
N ALA A 24 13.91 -34.11 10.60
CA ALA A 24 12.65 -34.23 9.94
C ALA A 24 12.91 -33.59 8.57
N GLU A 25 13.12 -34.41 7.53
CA GLU A 25 12.93 -33.96 6.18
C GLU A 25 11.53 -33.32 6.18
N VAL A 26 11.47 -32.00 6.09
CA VAL A 26 10.22 -31.32 5.79
C VAL A 26 9.79 -31.90 4.46
N THR A 27 8.84 -32.82 4.51
CA THR A 27 8.28 -33.43 3.30
C THR A 27 7.71 -32.30 2.50
N LYS A 28 8.38 -31.93 1.41
CA LYS A 28 7.95 -30.86 0.53
C LYS A 28 6.58 -31.25 -0.03
N LEU A 29 5.60 -30.36 0.13
CA LEU A 29 4.27 -30.55 -0.42
C LEU A 29 4.38 -30.81 -1.93
N ASP A 30 3.78 -31.90 -2.41
CA ASP A 30 3.66 -32.19 -3.84
C ASP A 30 2.22 -31.93 -4.28
N GLY A 31 2.03 -30.90 -5.11
CA GLY A 31 0.72 -30.50 -5.61
C GLY A 31 0.12 -31.41 -6.68
N LYS A 32 0.85 -32.44 -7.13
CA LYS A 32 0.37 -33.47 -8.08
C LYS A 32 -0.25 -32.89 -9.35
N GLY A 33 0.22 -31.73 -9.79
CA GLY A 33 -0.28 -31.05 -10.98
C GLY A 33 -1.58 -30.28 -10.79
N VAL A 34 -1.98 -29.98 -9.54
CA VAL A 34 -3.11 -29.09 -9.24
C VAL A 34 -2.84 -27.70 -9.83
N THR A 35 -3.88 -27.05 -10.30
CA THR A 35 -3.84 -25.65 -10.70
C THR A 35 -4.32 -24.77 -9.56
N LEU A 36 -3.49 -23.77 -9.17
CA LEU A 36 -3.86 -22.71 -8.26
C LEU A 36 -4.30 -21.48 -9.06
N THR A 37 -5.45 -20.93 -8.77
CA THR A 37 -5.98 -19.73 -9.44
C THR A 37 -5.76 -18.50 -8.55
N LEU A 38 -5.08 -17.50 -9.12
CA LEU A 38 -4.71 -16.26 -8.43
C LEU A 38 -5.54 -15.11 -8.99
N ALA A 39 -6.29 -14.40 -8.15
CA ALA A 39 -6.98 -13.16 -8.50
C ALA A 39 -6.13 -11.97 -8.07
N LEU A 40 -5.53 -11.27 -9.02
CA LEU A 40 -4.53 -10.22 -8.76
C LEU A 40 -4.96 -8.88 -9.36
N ARG A 41 -4.54 -7.80 -8.72
CA ARG A 41 -4.63 -6.43 -9.25
C ARG A 41 -3.77 -6.33 -10.51
N SER A 42 -4.35 -5.87 -11.61
CA SER A 42 -3.66 -5.72 -12.89
C SER A 42 -2.49 -4.72 -12.86
N GLY A 43 -1.58 -4.85 -13.83
CA GLY A 43 -0.40 -4.00 -13.97
C GLY A 43 0.79 -4.51 -13.13
N THR A 44 1.67 -3.62 -12.72
CA THR A 44 2.91 -3.96 -11.99
C THR A 44 2.68 -4.90 -10.81
N TYR A 45 1.54 -4.79 -10.13
CA TYR A 45 1.17 -5.65 -9.00
C TYR A 45 1.11 -7.15 -9.38
N ALA A 46 0.45 -7.47 -10.48
CA ALA A 46 0.39 -8.85 -10.98
C ALA A 46 1.72 -9.28 -11.61
N GLU A 47 2.38 -8.40 -12.36
CA GLU A 47 3.63 -8.72 -13.07
C GLU A 47 4.75 -9.16 -12.12
N VAL A 48 4.89 -8.50 -10.97
CA VAL A 48 5.91 -8.87 -9.96
C VAL A 48 5.61 -10.19 -9.26
N ILE A 49 4.37 -10.65 -9.21
CA ILE A 49 4.02 -12.00 -8.76
C ILE A 49 4.31 -13.02 -9.87
N LYS A 50 3.84 -12.75 -11.08
CA LYS A 50 3.94 -13.67 -12.23
C LYS A 50 5.39 -14.08 -12.52
N GLN A 51 6.36 -13.17 -12.36
CA GLN A 51 7.77 -13.50 -12.56
C GLN A 51 8.32 -14.54 -11.57
N CYS A 52 7.72 -14.66 -10.37
CA CYS A 52 8.13 -15.58 -9.32
C CYS A 52 7.47 -16.97 -9.44
N LEU A 53 6.33 -17.08 -10.14
CA LEU A 53 5.52 -18.31 -10.19
C LEU A 53 6.23 -19.52 -10.80
N PRO A 54 7.04 -19.41 -11.88
CA PRO A 54 7.65 -20.59 -12.52
C PRO A 54 8.55 -21.41 -11.58
N GLU A 55 9.25 -20.76 -10.66
CA GLU A 55 10.10 -21.44 -9.68
C GLU A 55 9.25 -22.20 -8.66
N PHE A 56 8.17 -21.57 -8.16
CA PHE A 56 7.22 -22.23 -7.28
C PHE A 56 6.53 -23.42 -7.95
N GLU A 57 6.07 -23.28 -9.18
CA GLU A 57 5.42 -24.34 -9.96
C GLU A 57 6.33 -25.57 -10.10
N ALA A 58 7.58 -25.34 -10.46
CA ALA A 58 8.58 -26.42 -10.58
C ALA A 58 8.89 -27.04 -9.22
N ALA A 59 8.94 -26.22 -8.17
CA ALA A 59 9.28 -26.67 -6.83
C ALA A 59 8.18 -27.53 -6.18
N TYR A 60 6.92 -27.21 -6.41
CA TYR A 60 5.76 -27.83 -5.75
C TYR A 60 4.92 -28.71 -6.67
N ASN A 61 5.33 -28.90 -7.94
CA ASN A 61 4.60 -29.68 -8.94
C ASN A 61 3.13 -29.21 -9.06
N VAL A 62 2.94 -27.90 -9.22
CA VAL A 62 1.65 -27.25 -9.43
C VAL A 62 1.66 -26.45 -10.73
N LYS A 63 0.50 -25.98 -11.15
CA LYS A 63 0.33 -24.94 -12.17
C LYS A 63 -0.29 -23.72 -11.51
N THR A 64 -0.10 -22.55 -12.09
CA THR A 64 -0.78 -21.33 -11.68
C THR A 64 -1.53 -20.70 -12.84
N GLU A 65 -2.73 -20.21 -12.57
CA GLU A 65 -3.50 -19.39 -13.48
C GLU A 65 -3.73 -18.03 -12.83
N VAL A 66 -3.33 -16.96 -13.52
CA VAL A 66 -3.46 -15.59 -13.00
C VAL A 66 -4.58 -14.87 -13.71
N LEU A 67 -5.58 -14.44 -12.96
CA LEU A 67 -6.62 -13.52 -13.40
C LEU A 67 -6.24 -12.11 -12.97
N GLU A 68 -5.93 -11.26 -13.95
CA GLU A 68 -5.61 -9.84 -13.73
C GLU A 68 -6.87 -9.00 -13.85
N LEU A 69 -7.17 -8.22 -12.82
CA LEU A 69 -8.41 -7.46 -12.71
C LEU A 69 -8.14 -5.99 -12.37
N ALA A 70 -8.99 -5.12 -12.86
CA ALA A 70 -9.10 -3.75 -12.34
C ALA A 70 -9.54 -3.79 -10.87
N GLU A 71 -9.34 -2.70 -10.14
CA GLU A 71 -9.60 -2.64 -8.69
C GLU A 71 -11.02 -3.02 -8.33
N ASP A 72 -12.01 -2.35 -8.93
CA ASP A 72 -13.43 -2.56 -8.65
C ASP A 72 -13.91 -3.96 -9.08
N ASP A 73 -13.38 -4.49 -10.20
CA ASP A 73 -13.68 -5.84 -10.66
C ASP A 73 -13.09 -6.90 -9.71
N LEU A 74 -11.88 -6.66 -9.18
CA LEU A 74 -11.22 -7.55 -8.23
C LEU A 74 -12.03 -7.64 -6.94
N HIS A 75 -12.41 -6.50 -6.36
CA HIS A 75 -13.26 -6.43 -5.18
C HIS A 75 -14.57 -7.21 -5.40
N SER A 76 -15.33 -6.85 -6.42
CA SER A 76 -16.65 -7.42 -6.70
C SER A 76 -16.59 -8.93 -6.97
N LYS A 77 -15.56 -9.41 -7.69
CA LYS A 77 -15.40 -10.84 -7.98
C LYS A 77 -15.01 -11.64 -6.76
N LEU A 78 -14.15 -11.13 -5.88
CA LEU A 78 -13.78 -11.80 -4.65
C LEU A 78 -14.96 -11.87 -3.67
N ALA A 79 -15.70 -10.78 -3.49
CA ALA A 79 -16.90 -10.74 -2.67
C ALA A 79 -17.98 -11.73 -3.17
N LEU A 80 -18.20 -11.78 -4.49
CA LEU A 80 -19.14 -12.72 -5.09
C LEU A 80 -18.68 -14.17 -4.93
N ASP A 81 -17.40 -14.46 -5.15
CA ASP A 81 -16.85 -15.83 -5.06
C ASP A 81 -16.98 -16.41 -3.65
N ALA A 82 -16.88 -15.58 -2.61
CA ALA A 82 -17.05 -15.99 -1.21
C ALA A 82 -18.44 -16.61 -0.93
N THR A 83 -19.46 -16.30 -1.73
CA THR A 83 -20.79 -16.89 -1.61
C THR A 83 -20.86 -18.35 -2.11
N ASN A 84 -19.84 -18.81 -2.80
CA ASN A 84 -19.77 -20.16 -3.37
C ASN A 84 -19.12 -21.13 -2.38
N LYS A 85 -19.60 -22.36 -2.30
CA LYS A 85 -18.98 -23.38 -1.44
C LYS A 85 -17.59 -23.82 -1.91
N ASN A 86 -17.40 -23.86 -3.22
CA ASN A 86 -16.12 -24.16 -3.85
C ASN A 86 -15.69 -22.88 -4.55
N GLY A 87 -14.68 -22.21 -4.02
CA GLY A 87 -14.16 -20.98 -4.57
C GLY A 87 -13.51 -21.21 -5.93
N SER A 88 -13.53 -20.18 -6.74
CA SER A 88 -12.84 -20.14 -8.04
C SER A 88 -11.39 -19.68 -7.89
N TYR A 89 -11.06 -19.05 -6.78
CA TYR A 89 -9.75 -18.49 -6.51
C TYR A 89 -9.11 -19.14 -5.28
N ASP A 90 -7.80 -19.27 -5.30
CA ASP A 90 -7.01 -19.81 -4.20
C ASP A 90 -6.28 -18.68 -3.46
N LEU A 91 -5.48 -17.87 -4.19
CA LEU A 91 -4.79 -16.70 -3.65
C LEU A 91 -5.43 -15.44 -4.24
N CYS A 92 -5.61 -14.44 -3.38
CA CYS A 92 -6.12 -13.14 -3.81
C CYS A 92 -5.21 -12.01 -3.36
N MET A 93 -5.15 -10.95 -4.19
CA MET A 93 -4.60 -9.67 -3.79
C MET A 93 -5.72 -8.78 -3.28
N VAL A 94 -5.48 -8.09 -2.16
CA VAL A 94 -6.49 -7.31 -1.45
C VAL A 94 -5.92 -5.92 -1.15
N ASP A 95 -6.68 -4.87 -1.47
CA ASP A 95 -6.37 -3.52 -0.96
C ASP A 95 -6.59 -3.51 0.55
N GLY A 96 -5.67 -2.91 1.29
CA GLY A 96 -5.76 -2.91 2.75
C GLY A 96 -7.05 -2.31 3.30
N SER A 97 -7.69 -1.41 2.57
CA SER A 97 -8.97 -0.81 2.98
C SER A 97 -10.17 -1.79 2.95
N TRP A 98 -10.07 -2.91 2.21
CA TRP A 98 -11.13 -3.93 2.14
C TRP A 98 -11.05 -4.97 3.26
N MET A 99 -9.99 -4.93 4.09
CA MET A 99 -9.71 -6.00 5.05
C MET A 99 -10.87 -6.27 6.00
N ALA A 100 -11.46 -5.23 6.59
CA ALA A 100 -12.57 -5.38 7.55
C ALA A 100 -13.79 -6.04 6.89
N GLU A 101 -14.23 -5.51 5.75
CA GLU A 101 -15.32 -6.05 4.95
C GLU A 101 -15.06 -7.51 4.55
N PHE A 102 -13.88 -7.80 3.99
CA PHE A 102 -13.57 -9.13 3.45
C PHE A 102 -13.42 -10.17 4.56
N THR A 103 -12.94 -9.78 5.72
CA THR A 103 -12.81 -10.71 6.85
C THR A 103 -14.18 -10.99 7.48
N SER A 104 -14.98 -9.96 7.76
CA SER A 104 -16.32 -10.11 8.34
C SER A 104 -17.25 -10.90 7.42
N ASN A 105 -17.14 -10.74 6.10
CA ASN A 105 -17.92 -11.46 5.10
C ASN A 105 -17.36 -12.85 4.73
N GLY A 106 -16.27 -13.31 5.38
CA GLY A 106 -15.73 -14.65 5.19
C GLY A 106 -15.07 -14.87 3.81
N VAL A 107 -14.54 -13.82 3.20
CA VAL A 107 -13.77 -13.91 1.94
C VAL A 107 -12.39 -14.53 2.19
N LEU A 108 -11.77 -14.22 3.33
CA LEU A 108 -10.40 -14.57 3.65
C LEU A 108 -10.30 -15.74 4.64
N ALA A 109 -9.31 -16.60 4.43
CA ALA A 109 -8.95 -17.66 5.37
C ALA A 109 -8.08 -17.09 6.51
N ASN A 110 -8.29 -17.62 7.73
CA ASN A 110 -7.45 -17.30 8.89
C ASN A 110 -6.06 -17.93 8.71
N LEU A 111 -5.04 -17.10 8.54
CA LEU A 111 -3.66 -17.52 8.36
C LEU A 111 -3.00 -17.93 9.69
N THR A 112 -3.46 -17.38 10.84
CA THR A 112 -3.00 -17.83 12.17
C THR A 112 -3.39 -19.30 12.39
N GLU A 113 -4.63 -19.69 12.05
CA GLU A 113 -5.07 -21.08 12.12
C GLU A 113 -4.29 -22.00 11.15
N ALA A 114 -3.88 -21.45 10.00
CA ALA A 114 -3.03 -22.16 9.05
C ALA A 114 -1.56 -22.26 9.49
N GLY A 115 -1.20 -21.69 10.64
CA GLY A 115 0.15 -21.72 11.19
C GLY A 115 1.14 -20.76 10.51
N TYR A 116 0.65 -19.76 9.78
CA TYR A 116 1.47 -18.72 9.18
C TYR A 116 1.60 -17.52 10.12
N SER A 117 2.77 -16.88 10.13
CA SER A 117 3.04 -15.62 10.80
C SER A 117 3.97 -14.76 9.96
N LEU A 118 3.86 -13.45 10.12
CA LEU A 118 4.77 -12.49 9.50
C LEU A 118 6.14 -12.55 10.20
N ASP A 119 7.21 -12.29 9.45
CA ASP A 119 8.55 -12.22 10.01
C ASP A 119 8.93 -10.79 10.45
N ASP A 120 9.95 -10.68 11.32
CA ASP A 120 10.38 -9.41 11.94
C ASP A 120 11.04 -8.42 10.95
N ASP A 121 11.35 -8.84 9.73
CA ASP A 121 11.93 -7.99 8.69
C ASP A 121 10.87 -7.11 8.00
N ILE A 122 9.60 -7.46 8.13
CA ILE A 122 8.50 -6.67 7.59
C ILE A 122 8.37 -5.36 8.38
N ILE A 123 8.19 -4.25 7.67
CA ILE A 123 7.99 -2.92 8.27
C ILE A 123 6.72 -2.95 9.13
N PRO A 124 6.83 -2.82 10.47
CA PRO A 124 5.70 -3.06 11.38
C PRO A 124 4.46 -2.22 11.06
N ALA A 125 4.67 -0.96 10.64
CA ALA A 125 3.57 -0.07 10.31
C ALA A 125 2.71 -0.58 9.12
N THR A 126 3.25 -1.42 8.25
CA THR A 126 2.50 -2.00 7.12
C THR A 126 1.63 -3.19 7.50
N THR A 127 1.76 -3.72 8.73
CA THR A 127 1.08 -4.94 9.15
C THR A 127 -0.28 -4.71 9.83
N ALA A 128 -0.61 -3.47 10.21
CA ALA A 128 -1.82 -3.18 10.97
C ALA A 128 -3.11 -3.66 10.28
N ILE A 129 -3.17 -3.57 8.94
CA ILE A 129 -4.30 -4.03 8.13
C ILE A 129 -4.31 -5.54 7.87
N CYS A 130 -3.35 -6.29 8.38
CA CYS A 130 -3.26 -7.73 8.14
C CYS A 130 -3.97 -8.55 9.23
N TYR A 131 -4.33 -7.91 10.34
CA TYR A 131 -4.94 -8.54 11.50
C TYR A 131 -6.38 -8.07 11.71
N TYR A 132 -7.25 -9.03 12.02
CA TYR A 132 -8.65 -8.80 12.43
C TYR A 132 -8.94 -9.61 13.67
N ASP A 133 -9.47 -8.97 14.72
CA ASP A 133 -9.73 -9.58 16.04
C ASP A 133 -8.53 -10.34 16.64
N GLY A 134 -7.32 -9.93 16.30
CA GLY A 134 -6.06 -10.52 16.78
C GLY A 134 -5.50 -11.65 15.93
N ASP A 135 -6.23 -12.13 14.94
CA ASP A 135 -5.78 -13.15 13.98
C ASP A 135 -5.27 -12.53 12.68
N LEU A 136 -4.31 -13.21 12.07
CA LEU A 136 -3.72 -12.81 10.78
C LEU A 136 -4.54 -13.37 9.63
N TYR A 137 -4.89 -12.52 8.66
CA TYR A 137 -5.62 -12.89 7.44
C TYR A 137 -4.86 -12.55 6.16
N LEU A 138 -3.98 -11.56 6.21
CA LEU A 138 -3.30 -11.00 5.05
C LEU A 138 -1.79 -10.89 5.31
N ALA A 139 -1.00 -10.84 4.23
CA ALA A 139 0.42 -10.51 4.27
C ALA A 139 0.69 -9.27 3.43
N PRO A 140 1.45 -8.26 3.92
CA PRO A 140 1.69 -7.02 3.20
C PRO A 140 2.72 -7.28 2.09
N TYR A 141 2.24 -7.34 0.85
CA TYR A 141 3.07 -7.76 -0.29
C TYR A 141 3.70 -6.59 -1.04
N TYR A 142 2.88 -5.56 -1.34
CA TYR A 142 3.31 -4.43 -2.16
C TYR A 142 3.17 -3.13 -1.36
N GLY A 143 4.30 -2.52 -1.00
CA GLY A 143 4.42 -1.35 -0.13
C GLY A 143 4.02 -0.05 -0.81
N ASN A 144 2.78 0.02 -1.27
CA ASN A 144 2.27 1.22 -1.89
C ASN A 144 1.97 2.28 -0.83
N VAL A 145 2.48 3.48 -1.04
CA VAL A 145 2.33 4.63 -0.14
C VAL A 145 2.42 5.91 -0.95
N THR A 146 1.65 6.93 -0.62
CA THR A 146 1.72 8.20 -1.36
C THR A 146 3.08 8.88 -1.19
N VAL A 147 3.61 9.34 -2.31
CA VAL A 147 4.82 10.17 -2.43
C VAL A 147 4.55 11.26 -3.47
N LEU A 148 5.41 12.25 -3.59
CA LEU A 148 5.34 13.20 -4.70
C LEU A 148 6.19 12.69 -5.86
N LEU A 149 5.58 12.52 -7.02
CA LEU A 149 6.29 12.41 -8.30
C LEU A 149 6.53 13.83 -8.80
N TYR A 150 7.78 14.20 -9.10
CA TYR A 150 8.14 15.56 -9.48
C TYR A 150 9.13 15.60 -10.65
N ASN A 151 9.13 16.69 -11.42
CA ASN A 151 10.12 16.94 -12.46
C ASN A 151 11.32 17.72 -11.88
N LYS A 152 12.51 17.12 -11.94
CA LYS A 152 13.77 17.70 -11.42
C LYS A 152 14.06 19.09 -11.97
N GLY A 153 13.99 19.25 -13.29
CA GLY A 153 14.31 20.49 -13.97
C GLY A 153 13.37 21.65 -13.63
N ILE A 154 12.06 21.37 -13.44
CA ILE A 154 11.09 22.40 -13.05
C ILE A 154 11.31 22.83 -11.60
N VAL A 155 11.57 21.87 -10.71
CA VAL A 155 11.87 22.16 -9.29
C VAL A 155 13.15 22.99 -9.18
N GLU A 156 14.22 22.62 -9.89
CA GLU A 156 15.48 23.40 -9.93
C GLU A 156 15.29 24.81 -10.49
N ALA A 157 14.53 24.95 -11.60
CA ALA A 157 14.22 26.25 -12.19
C ALA A 157 13.45 27.16 -11.23
N SER A 158 12.67 26.58 -10.30
CA SER A 158 11.96 27.31 -9.24
C SER A 158 12.84 27.68 -8.04
N GLY A 159 14.14 27.33 -8.07
CA GLY A 159 15.10 27.60 -6.99
C GLY A 159 15.09 26.57 -5.86
N TYR A 160 14.48 25.43 -6.06
CA TYR A 160 14.38 24.32 -5.10
C TYR A 160 15.14 23.08 -5.59
N ASN A 161 15.30 22.12 -4.70
CA ASN A 161 15.63 20.73 -4.99
C ASN A 161 14.79 19.83 -4.06
N ALA A 162 14.79 18.53 -4.27
CA ALA A 162 13.97 17.61 -3.49
C ALA A 162 14.18 17.73 -1.97
N GLU A 163 15.43 17.96 -1.52
CA GLU A 163 15.78 18.07 -0.10
C GLU A 163 15.32 19.40 0.52
N SER A 164 15.16 20.45 -0.30
CA SER A 164 14.70 21.77 0.14
C SER A 164 13.19 21.93 0.16
N ILE A 165 12.43 20.96 -0.32
CA ILE A 165 10.97 20.92 -0.20
C ILE A 165 10.62 20.48 1.22
N GLN A 166 10.32 21.43 2.10
CA GLN A 166 10.12 21.20 3.53
C GLN A 166 8.67 21.37 3.98
N SER A 167 7.79 21.88 3.11
CA SER A 167 6.40 22.18 3.44
C SER A 167 5.48 22.19 2.22
N LEU A 168 4.17 22.17 2.46
CA LEU A 168 3.18 22.36 1.41
C LEU A 168 3.27 23.74 0.75
N ASN A 169 3.71 24.77 1.50
CA ASN A 169 3.93 26.11 0.93
C ASN A 169 5.08 26.10 -0.09
N ASP A 170 6.12 25.30 0.10
CA ASP A 170 7.19 25.14 -0.90
C ASP A 170 6.65 24.47 -2.17
N ILE A 171 5.83 23.41 -2.00
CA ILE A 171 5.15 22.74 -3.11
C ILE A 171 4.30 23.73 -3.89
N LEU A 172 3.48 24.52 -3.20
CA LEU A 172 2.63 25.54 -3.82
C LEU A 172 3.46 26.62 -4.55
N ALA A 173 4.58 27.05 -3.96
CA ALA A 173 5.48 28.03 -4.58
C ALA A 173 6.08 27.49 -5.88
N ILE A 174 6.56 26.26 -5.88
CA ILE A 174 7.08 25.56 -7.08
C ILE A 174 6.01 25.46 -8.14
N CYS A 175 4.80 25.03 -7.77
CA CYS A 175 3.68 24.87 -8.71
C CYS A 175 3.24 26.20 -9.32
N LYS A 176 3.20 27.28 -8.54
CA LYS A 176 2.93 28.63 -9.04
C LYS A 176 4.02 29.14 -9.98
N ALA A 177 5.30 28.86 -9.70
CA ALA A 177 6.39 29.21 -10.60
C ALA A 177 6.29 28.46 -11.92
N ALA A 178 6.00 27.15 -11.88
CA ALA A 178 5.74 26.35 -13.08
C ALA A 178 4.59 26.90 -13.92
N GLN A 179 3.47 27.26 -13.28
CA GLN A 179 2.32 27.88 -13.94
C GLN A 179 2.68 29.23 -14.59
N ALA A 180 3.47 30.04 -13.94
CA ALA A 180 3.94 31.31 -14.49
C ALA A 180 4.82 31.14 -15.74
N ASP A 181 5.55 30.00 -15.83
CA ASP A 181 6.34 29.61 -17.00
C ASP A 181 5.50 28.87 -18.08
N GLY A 182 4.17 28.83 -17.94
CA GLY A 182 3.26 28.21 -18.89
C GLY A 182 3.22 26.68 -18.83
N LYS A 183 3.67 26.09 -17.72
CA LYS A 183 3.61 24.66 -17.43
C LYS A 183 2.49 24.35 -16.43
N LYS A 184 2.10 23.08 -16.32
CA LYS A 184 1.19 22.65 -15.27
C LYS A 184 1.95 22.65 -13.94
N GLY A 185 1.36 23.21 -12.89
CA GLY A 185 1.92 23.15 -11.54
C GLY A 185 1.65 21.79 -10.90
N PHE A 186 0.57 21.69 -10.12
CA PHE A 186 0.16 20.45 -9.47
C PHE A 186 -0.85 19.70 -10.32
N ILE A 187 -0.51 18.45 -10.66
CA ILE A 187 -1.39 17.56 -11.42
C ILE A 187 -2.04 16.58 -10.44
N PHE A 188 -3.34 16.37 -10.58
CA PHE A 188 -4.11 15.50 -9.70
C PHE A 188 -5.01 14.57 -10.50
N ARG A 189 -5.42 13.45 -9.91
CA ARG A 189 -6.36 12.54 -10.54
C ARG A 189 -7.79 12.91 -10.15
N GLY A 190 -8.63 13.15 -11.13
CA GLY A 190 -10.04 13.50 -10.94
C GLY A 190 -10.98 12.56 -11.69
N ASP A 191 -10.48 11.42 -12.16
CA ASP A 191 -11.16 10.44 -13.00
C ASP A 191 -12.15 9.56 -12.24
N THR A 192 -11.89 9.30 -10.95
CA THR A 192 -12.77 8.53 -10.05
C THR A 192 -12.91 9.20 -8.68
N ALA A 193 -13.99 8.88 -7.95
CA ALA A 193 -14.20 9.35 -6.58
C ALA A 193 -13.03 8.94 -5.66
N ASN A 194 -12.61 7.68 -5.74
CA ASN A 194 -11.49 7.16 -4.95
C ASN A 194 -10.18 7.93 -5.24
N ASN A 195 -9.83 8.12 -6.51
CA ASN A 195 -8.59 8.81 -6.89
C ASN A 195 -8.57 10.25 -6.41
N LEU A 196 -9.69 10.97 -6.55
CA LEU A 196 -9.81 12.35 -6.11
C LEU A 196 -9.65 12.50 -4.59
N VAL A 197 -10.27 11.62 -3.80
CA VAL A 197 -10.16 11.61 -2.35
C VAL A 197 -8.73 11.27 -1.93
N VAL A 198 -8.15 10.21 -2.48
CA VAL A 198 -6.82 9.73 -2.10
C VAL A 198 -5.72 10.74 -2.43
N ASP A 199 -5.80 11.45 -3.54
CA ASP A 199 -4.81 12.48 -3.89
C ASP A 199 -4.90 13.73 -2.97
N ALA A 200 -6.08 14.01 -2.41
CA ALA A 200 -6.26 15.09 -1.42
C ALA A 200 -5.77 14.69 -0.01
N MET A 201 -5.85 13.43 0.38
CA MET A 201 -5.56 12.96 1.74
C MET A 201 -4.20 13.39 2.31
N PRO A 202 -3.07 13.34 1.57
CA PRO A 202 -1.79 13.81 2.10
C PRO A 202 -1.81 15.30 2.46
N ILE A 203 -2.58 16.09 1.73
CA ILE A 203 -2.73 17.52 2.03
C ILE A 203 -3.60 17.69 3.28
N LEU A 204 -4.71 16.96 3.39
CA LEU A 204 -5.58 16.97 4.57
C LEU A 204 -4.80 16.63 5.83
N LEU A 205 -4.04 15.52 5.81
CA LEU A 205 -3.20 15.07 6.92
C LEU A 205 -2.17 16.12 7.34
N SER A 206 -1.55 16.83 6.38
CA SER A 206 -0.57 17.86 6.67
C SER A 206 -1.14 19.06 7.46
N PHE A 207 -2.47 19.23 7.46
CA PHE A 207 -3.19 20.20 8.29
C PHE A 207 -3.69 19.62 9.62
N GLY A 208 -3.41 18.34 9.91
CA GLY A 208 -3.97 17.62 11.05
C GLY A 208 -5.44 17.26 10.87
N ALA A 209 -5.97 17.33 9.65
CA ALA A 209 -7.33 16.94 9.32
C ALA A 209 -7.39 15.48 8.88
N TRP A 210 -8.43 14.77 9.31
CA TRP A 210 -8.68 13.42 8.87
C TRP A 210 -10.18 13.20 8.63
N VAL A 211 -10.50 12.13 7.93
CA VAL A 211 -11.87 11.86 7.48
C VAL A 211 -12.77 11.30 8.57
N VAL A 212 -12.19 10.66 9.60
CA VAL A 212 -12.88 10.14 10.79
C VAL A 212 -12.11 10.44 12.07
N ASP A 213 -12.79 10.44 13.20
CA ASP A 213 -12.18 10.46 14.54
C ASP A 213 -11.75 9.04 15.01
N GLU A 214 -11.26 8.94 16.24
CA GLU A 214 -10.83 7.69 16.87
C GLU A 214 -11.96 6.66 17.07
N ASN A 215 -13.22 7.10 16.98
CA ASN A 215 -14.42 6.26 17.09
C ASN A 215 -15.06 5.97 15.72
N ASN A 216 -14.34 6.29 14.63
CA ASN A 216 -14.80 6.21 13.24
C ASN A 216 -15.99 7.14 12.90
N ASN A 217 -16.24 8.19 13.70
CA ASN A 217 -17.24 9.20 13.33
C ASN A 217 -16.67 10.13 12.25
N PRO A 218 -17.46 10.53 11.25
CA PRO A 218 -17.01 11.48 10.21
C PRO A 218 -16.60 12.83 10.79
N THR A 219 -15.51 13.40 10.28
CA THR A 219 -14.95 14.69 10.73
C THR A 219 -14.58 15.61 9.57
N VAL A 220 -15.30 15.48 8.46
CA VAL A 220 -14.93 16.12 7.18
C VAL A 220 -15.34 17.59 7.06
N ASN A 221 -16.08 18.14 8.02
CA ASN A 221 -16.45 19.56 8.04
C ASN A 221 -15.80 20.37 9.18
N THR A 222 -14.74 19.83 9.81
CA THR A 222 -13.98 20.55 10.84
C THR A 222 -13.27 21.77 10.27
N PRO A 223 -12.95 22.78 11.10
CA PRO A 223 -12.19 23.96 10.65
C PRO A 223 -10.84 23.62 10.00
N GLU A 224 -10.16 22.59 10.50
CA GLU A 224 -8.90 22.08 9.97
C GLU A 224 -9.10 21.46 8.58
N PHE A 225 -10.16 20.69 8.42
CA PHE A 225 -10.51 20.05 7.13
C PHE A 225 -10.89 21.11 6.08
N ILE A 226 -11.69 22.12 6.46
CA ILE A 226 -12.04 23.24 5.58
C ILE A 226 -10.79 24.02 5.14
N LYS A 227 -9.84 24.29 6.05
CA LYS A 227 -8.58 24.96 5.72
C LYS A 227 -7.74 24.10 4.74
N ALA A 228 -7.63 22.82 5.02
CA ALA A 228 -6.88 21.88 4.18
C ALA A 228 -7.48 21.79 2.77
N MET A 229 -8.79 21.69 2.68
CA MET A 229 -9.49 21.65 1.38
C MET A 229 -9.35 22.96 0.60
N ASN A 230 -9.42 24.11 1.27
CA ASN A 230 -9.17 25.40 0.61
C ASN A 230 -7.72 25.49 0.08
N PHE A 231 -6.72 24.98 0.84
CA PHE A 231 -5.35 24.91 0.36
C PHE A 231 -5.23 23.95 -0.84
N TYR A 232 -5.89 22.79 -0.78
CA TYR A 232 -5.89 21.85 -1.90
C TYR A 232 -6.48 22.48 -3.16
N MET A 233 -7.57 23.24 -3.04
CA MET A 233 -8.14 23.99 -4.16
C MET A 233 -7.18 25.02 -4.75
N GLU A 234 -6.41 25.73 -3.90
CA GLU A 234 -5.36 26.66 -4.36
C GLU A 234 -4.23 25.93 -5.08
N LEU A 235 -3.84 24.74 -4.58
CA LEU A 235 -2.78 23.92 -5.16
C LEU A 235 -3.18 23.39 -6.53
N ILE A 236 -4.33 22.74 -6.66
CA ILE A 236 -4.81 22.17 -7.94
C ILE A 236 -5.14 23.23 -8.99
N ALA A 237 -5.47 24.46 -8.59
CA ALA A 237 -5.67 25.59 -9.51
C ALA A 237 -4.38 25.98 -10.26
N THR A 238 -3.21 25.50 -9.84
CA THR A 238 -1.94 25.71 -10.56
C THR A 238 -1.72 24.74 -11.71
N GLY A 239 -2.48 23.65 -11.78
CA GLY A 239 -2.38 22.61 -12.80
C GLY A 239 -3.71 22.17 -13.33
N GLU A 240 -3.85 20.89 -13.60
CA GLU A 240 -5.10 20.31 -14.11
C GLU A 240 -5.29 18.86 -13.69
N ALA A 241 -6.50 18.34 -13.90
CA ALA A 241 -6.81 16.93 -13.67
C ALA A 241 -6.31 16.08 -14.85
N GLU A 242 -5.61 15.00 -14.54
CA GLU A 242 -5.16 14.00 -15.52
C GLU A 242 -5.41 12.58 -15.00
N VAL A 243 -5.53 11.62 -15.90
CA VAL A 243 -5.47 10.20 -15.53
C VAL A 243 -4.02 9.82 -15.21
N LYS A 244 -3.85 8.71 -14.51
CA LYS A 244 -2.54 8.24 -14.01
C LYS A 244 -1.41 8.31 -15.06
N ASP A 245 -1.64 7.75 -16.26
CA ASP A 245 -0.57 7.61 -17.26
C ASP A 245 -0.20 8.97 -17.89
N ASP A 246 -1.17 9.86 -18.05
CA ASP A 246 -0.94 11.23 -18.51
C ASP A 246 -0.22 12.07 -17.46
N LEU A 247 -0.55 11.92 -16.17
CA LEU A 247 0.16 12.55 -15.05
C LEU A 247 1.64 12.15 -15.07
N ILE A 248 1.94 10.84 -15.14
CA ILE A 248 3.31 10.34 -15.20
C ILE A 248 4.04 10.94 -16.40
N ALA A 249 3.40 10.90 -17.58
CA ALA A 249 3.98 11.44 -18.81
C ALA A 249 4.20 12.96 -18.73
N SER A 250 3.26 13.72 -18.18
CA SER A 250 3.37 15.18 -18.02
C SER A 250 4.53 15.56 -17.08
N VAL A 251 4.71 14.84 -15.99
CA VAL A 251 5.83 15.08 -15.09
C VAL A 251 7.15 14.66 -15.73
N ASP A 252 7.21 13.47 -16.34
CA ASP A 252 8.46 12.95 -16.93
C ASP A 252 8.94 13.81 -18.11
N ASN A 253 8.06 14.29 -18.98
CA ASN A 253 8.42 15.11 -20.13
C ASN A 253 8.61 16.61 -19.82
N GLY A 254 8.38 17.04 -18.56
CA GLY A 254 8.53 18.43 -18.13
C GLY A 254 7.37 19.35 -18.52
N ALA A 255 6.20 18.82 -18.88
CA ALA A 255 4.98 19.57 -19.10
C ALA A 255 4.32 19.96 -17.76
N GLY A 256 4.56 19.21 -16.68
CA GLY A 256 4.05 19.44 -15.34
C GLY A 256 5.09 19.31 -14.24
N ALA A 257 4.90 20.03 -13.14
CA ALA A 257 5.88 20.09 -12.07
C ALA A 257 5.82 18.85 -11.16
N MET A 258 4.64 18.52 -10.66
CA MET A 258 4.48 17.41 -9.71
C MET A 258 3.03 17.00 -9.49
N GLY A 259 2.85 15.84 -8.87
CA GLY A 259 1.57 15.33 -8.40
C GLY A 259 1.76 14.26 -7.34
N VAL A 260 0.67 13.89 -6.64
CA VAL A 260 0.70 12.72 -5.77
C VAL A 260 0.86 11.48 -6.64
N GLY A 261 1.80 10.63 -6.28
CA GLY A 261 2.12 9.41 -7.00
C GLY A 261 2.32 8.22 -6.05
N TRP A 262 2.61 7.08 -6.65
CA TRP A 262 2.85 5.82 -5.96
C TRP A 262 4.17 5.21 -6.46
N PRO A 263 4.97 4.57 -5.60
CA PRO A 263 6.32 4.11 -5.93
C PRO A 263 6.43 3.18 -7.15
N GLY A 264 5.37 2.39 -7.40
CA GLY A 264 5.34 1.46 -8.53
C GLY A 264 4.88 2.05 -9.85
N TRP A 265 4.55 3.34 -9.92
CA TRP A 265 4.10 3.97 -11.15
C TRP A 265 5.24 4.30 -12.12
N TYR A 266 6.38 4.63 -11.57
CA TYR A 266 7.53 5.09 -12.34
C TYR A 266 8.81 4.59 -11.66
N VAL A 267 9.71 4.02 -12.43
CA VAL A 267 11.02 3.57 -11.94
C VAL A 267 12.07 4.53 -12.48
N PRO A 268 12.55 5.50 -11.67
CA PRO A 268 13.57 6.45 -12.11
C PRO A 268 14.86 5.73 -12.53
N THR A 269 15.48 6.21 -13.60
CA THR A 269 16.81 5.84 -14.05
C THR A 269 17.75 7.04 -13.94
N GLU A 270 19.04 6.86 -14.20
CA GLU A 270 20.03 7.95 -14.18
C GLU A 270 19.65 9.10 -15.13
N ASP A 271 19.09 8.78 -16.29
CA ASP A 271 18.69 9.75 -17.30
C ASP A 271 17.25 10.30 -17.11
N SER A 272 16.50 9.82 -16.12
CA SER A 272 15.12 10.24 -15.87
C SER A 272 15.05 11.70 -15.43
N THR A 273 14.08 12.42 -15.98
CA THR A 273 13.78 13.81 -15.62
C THR A 273 12.84 13.87 -14.41
N ALA A 274 12.02 12.84 -14.19
CA ALA A 274 11.19 12.69 -13.03
C ALA A 274 11.86 11.87 -11.91
N ASP A 275 11.44 12.10 -10.67
CA ASP A 275 11.88 11.38 -9.49
C ASP A 275 10.82 11.51 -8.39
N TYR A 276 11.06 10.85 -7.24
CA TYR A 276 10.18 10.91 -6.08
C TYR A 276 10.78 11.72 -4.93
N CYS A 277 9.93 12.48 -4.24
CA CYS A 277 10.29 13.10 -2.97
C CYS A 277 9.19 12.89 -1.91
N ALA A 278 9.55 13.15 -0.66
CA ALA A 278 8.65 12.94 0.48
C ALA A 278 7.56 14.02 0.55
N ILE A 279 6.41 13.64 1.08
CA ILE A 279 5.39 14.56 1.59
C ILE A 279 5.74 14.81 3.05
N THR A 280 6.11 16.05 3.38
CA THR A 280 6.73 16.35 4.69
C THR A 280 5.75 16.45 5.86
N GLY A 281 4.45 16.48 5.57
CA GLY A 281 3.40 16.62 6.59
C GLY A 281 3.36 17.98 7.28
N LYS A 282 4.01 18.99 6.71
CA LYS A 282 4.02 20.37 7.22
C LYS A 282 3.34 21.32 6.24
N VAL A 283 2.55 22.23 6.76
CA VAL A 283 1.97 23.33 5.97
C VAL A 283 3.02 24.40 5.67
N SER A 284 3.81 24.78 6.67
CA SER A 284 4.94 25.73 6.56
C SER A 284 6.14 25.22 7.36
N SER A 285 7.31 25.81 7.17
CA SER A 285 8.53 25.45 7.91
C SER A 285 8.35 25.44 9.43
N ASP A 286 7.51 26.33 9.95
CA ASP A 286 7.28 26.53 11.39
C ASP A 286 6.03 25.78 11.89
N SER A 287 5.27 25.11 11.02
CA SER A 287 4.09 24.35 11.44
C SER A 287 4.47 23.00 12.07
N GLU A 288 3.53 22.45 12.84
CA GLU A 288 3.60 21.07 13.30
C GLU A 288 3.72 20.12 12.10
N ALA A 289 4.41 19.02 12.29
CA ALA A 289 4.53 17.97 11.29
C ALA A 289 3.61 16.79 11.65
N TYR A 290 2.84 16.35 10.68
CA TYR A 290 1.98 15.17 10.79
C TYR A 290 2.47 14.04 9.87
N ASN A 291 2.10 12.80 10.18
CA ASN A 291 2.25 11.72 9.21
C ASN A 291 1.27 11.96 8.07
N ALA A 292 1.78 12.29 6.88
CA ALA A 292 0.97 12.70 5.74
C ALA A 292 1.00 11.71 4.56
N ASN A 293 1.81 10.66 4.64
CA ASN A 293 1.82 9.62 3.63
C ASN A 293 0.66 8.66 3.86
N VAL A 294 -0.13 8.40 2.82
CA VAL A 294 -1.30 7.51 2.91
C VAL A 294 -0.94 6.15 2.35
N TYR A 295 -1.22 5.10 3.09
CA TYR A 295 -1.02 3.74 2.60
C TYR A 295 -2.07 3.34 1.55
N GLY A 296 -1.57 2.72 0.48
CA GLY A 296 -2.31 1.91 -0.44
C GLY A 296 -1.63 0.54 -0.54
N VAL A 297 -1.21 -0.02 0.60
CA VAL A 297 -0.52 -1.31 0.67
C VAL A 297 -1.44 -2.38 0.09
N TRP A 298 -0.96 -3.05 -0.95
CA TRP A 298 -1.62 -4.23 -1.47
C TRP A 298 -1.09 -5.46 -0.74
N THR A 299 -2.01 -6.22 -0.21
CA THR A 299 -1.76 -7.44 0.55
C THR A 299 -2.07 -8.67 -0.29
N ILE A 300 -1.60 -9.83 0.14
CA ILE A 300 -2.01 -11.13 -0.40
C ILE A 300 -2.62 -11.98 0.70
N GLY A 301 -3.64 -12.73 0.35
CA GLY A 301 -4.34 -13.63 1.26
C GLY A 301 -4.80 -14.92 0.57
N VAL A 302 -5.23 -15.87 1.36
CA VAL A 302 -5.84 -17.12 0.91
C VAL A 302 -7.34 -16.97 0.99
N THR A 303 -8.08 -17.39 -0.06
CA THR A 303 -9.55 -17.33 -0.01
C THR A 303 -10.12 -18.39 0.93
N ALA A 304 -11.15 -18.04 1.68
CA ALA A 304 -11.74 -18.93 2.69
C ALA A 304 -12.35 -20.21 2.10
N ASN A 305 -12.80 -20.16 0.86
CA ASN A 305 -13.45 -21.26 0.15
C ASN A 305 -12.50 -22.00 -0.83
N SER A 306 -11.19 -21.66 -0.86
CA SER A 306 -10.20 -22.42 -1.62
C SER A 306 -10.19 -23.90 -1.23
N GLN A 307 -10.10 -24.77 -2.23
CA GLN A 307 -9.97 -26.21 -2.04
C GLN A 307 -8.50 -26.66 -1.89
N ASN A 308 -7.54 -25.72 -2.07
CA ASN A 308 -6.11 -25.97 -2.10
C ASN A 308 -5.36 -25.18 -1.01
N LYS A 309 -5.99 -24.90 0.13
CA LYS A 309 -5.48 -23.97 1.17
C LYS A 309 -4.03 -24.22 1.57
N GLU A 310 -3.64 -25.47 1.81
CA GLU A 310 -2.30 -25.83 2.24
C GLU A 310 -1.24 -25.45 1.20
N LEU A 311 -1.51 -25.74 -0.09
CA LEU A 311 -0.63 -25.35 -1.20
C LEU A 311 -0.63 -23.83 -1.41
N THR A 312 -1.76 -23.18 -1.20
CA THR A 312 -1.88 -21.73 -1.34
C THR A 312 -1.14 -21.00 -0.20
N VAL A 313 -1.17 -21.51 1.03
CA VAL A 313 -0.35 -20.98 2.13
C VAL A 313 1.13 -21.15 1.82
N ALA A 314 1.54 -22.30 1.23
CA ALA A 314 2.92 -22.49 0.79
C ALA A 314 3.32 -21.50 -0.32
N LEU A 315 2.41 -21.19 -1.26
CA LEU A 315 2.63 -20.15 -2.26
C LEU A 315 2.77 -18.76 -1.61
N LEU A 316 1.89 -18.43 -0.66
CA LEU A 316 1.97 -17.17 0.08
C LEU A 316 3.31 -17.06 0.82
N GLN A 317 3.74 -18.11 1.52
CA GLN A 317 5.05 -18.17 2.19
C GLN A 317 6.22 -17.95 1.22
N TYR A 318 6.16 -18.58 0.05
CA TYR A 318 7.17 -18.41 -1.00
C TYR A 318 7.20 -16.98 -1.53
N LEU A 319 6.05 -16.39 -1.84
CA LEU A 319 5.95 -15.01 -2.31
C LEU A 319 6.40 -13.99 -1.24
N MET A 320 6.27 -14.34 0.03
CA MET A 320 6.72 -13.53 1.16
C MET A 320 8.18 -13.78 1.55
N ASP A 321 8.88 -14.71 0.90
CA ASP A 321 10.31 -14.91 1.13
C ASP A 321 11.11 -13.65 0.74
N LYS A 322 12.11 -13.30 1.56
CA LYS A 322 12.88 -12.05 1.40
C LYS A 322 13.65 -11.98 0.09
N ASP A 323 14.20 -13.11 -0.36
CA ASP A 323 15.00 -13.15 -1.59
C ASP A 323 14.08 -13.13 -2.83
N VAL A 324 12.92 -13.78 -2.74
CA VAL A 324 11.86 -13.71 -3.75
C VAL A 324 11.34 -12.27 -3.88
N GLN A 325 10.97 -11.62 -2.79
CA GLN A 325 10.51 -10.23 -2.83
C GLN A 325 11.58 -9.27 -3.34
N ARG A 326 12.85 -9.43 -2.89
CA ARG A 326 13.96 -8.62 -3.38
C ARG A 326 14.14 -8.75 -4.90
N SER A 327 13.94 -9.94 -5.47
CA SER A 327 14.06 -10.17 -6.92
C SER A 327 13.05 -9.40 -7.76
N THR A 328 11.95 -8.93 -7.15
CA THR A 328 10.91 -8.16 -7.83
C THR A 328 11.27 -6.68 -8.02
N VAL A 329 12.17 -6.15 -7.20
CA VAL A 329 12.54 -4.72 -7.16
C VAL A 329 12.94 -4.14 -8.52
N PRO A 330 13.79 -4.79 -9.33
CA PRO A 330 14.16 -4.27 -10.65
C PRO A 330 12.99 -4.12 -11.62
N ASN A 331 11.87 -4.80 -11.36
CA ASN A 331 10.67 -4.79 -12.18
C ASN A 331 9.53 -3.97 -11.54
N GLY A 332 9.86 -3.07 -10.61
CA GLY A 332 8.91 -2.18 -9.96
C GLY A 332 8.22 -2.78 -8.72
N GLY A 333 8.71 -3.90 -8.20
CA GLY A 333 8.26 -4.43 -6.90
C GLY A 333 8.64 -3.49 -5.75
N VAL A 334 7.72 -3.31 -4.81
CA VAL A 334 7.92 -2.49 -3.61
C VAL A 334 7.67 -3.36 -2.38
N PRO A 335 8.64 -4.19 -1.96
CA PRO A 335 8.47 -5.04 -0.78
C PRO A 335 8.27 -4.22 0.50
N CYS A 336 7.38 -4.69 1.37
CA CYS A 336 7.20 -4.10 2.70
C CYS A 336 8.28 -4.56 3.70
N ARG A 337 9.56 -4.58 3.27
CA ARG A 337 10.67 -5.18 4.02
C ARG A 337 11.88 -4.28 4.11
N TYR A 338 12.49 -4.21 5.29
CA TYR A 338 13.75 -3.51 5.50
C TYR A 338 14.90 -4.11 4.68
N SER A 339 15.03 -5.44 4.65
CA SER A 339 16.08 -6.14 3.90
C SER A 339 16.07 -5.87 2.40
N SER A 340 14.93 -5.45 1.84
CA SER A 340 14.82 -5.03 0.45
C SER A 340 15.03 -3.52 0.28
N LEU A 341 14.31 -2.69 1.05
CA LEU A 341 14.27 -1.24 0.86
C LEU A 341 15.48 -0.50 1.44
N GLN A 342 16.23 -1.12 2.36
CA GLN A 342 17.47 -0.57 2.94
C GLN A 342 18.72 -1.28 2.43
N ASP A 343 18.58 -2.22 1.50
CA ASP A 343 19.72 -2.91 0.91
C ASP A 343 20.60 -1.95 0.11
N LYS A 344 21.92 -2.05 0.32
CA LYS A 344 22.88 -1.12 -0.30
C LYS A 344 22.94 -1.24 -1.82
N GLU A 345 22.80 -2.44 -2.36
CA GLU A 345 22.84 -2.67 -3.80
C GLU A 345 21.54 -2.21 -4.45
N VAL A 346 20.41 -2.41 -3.77
CA VAL A 346 19.10 -1.87 -4.17
C VAL A 346 19.14 -0.35 -4.16
N LEU A 347 19.58 0.29 -3.08
CA LEU A 347 19.65 1.75 -2.98
C LEU A 347 20.66 2.40 -3.94
N ALA A 348 21.70 1.67 -4.33
CA ALA A 348 22.64 2.15 -5.34
C ALA A 348 22.02 2.21 -6.76
N GLN A 349 21.06 1.32 -7.06
CA GLN A 349 20.36 1.26 -8.34
C GLN A 349 19.02 2.01 -8.33
N PHE A 350 18.34 2.03 -7.19
CA PHE A 350 16.99 2.56 -6.98
C PHE A 350 16.96 3.47 -5.75
N PRO A 351 17.61 4.64 -5.78
CA PRO A 351 17.75 5.53 -4.62
C PRO A 351 16.41 6.05 -4.07
N GLN A 352 15.36 6.09 -4.89
CA GLN A 352 14.00 6.47 -4.49
C GLN A 352 13.44 5.57 -3.38
N TYR A 353 13.91 4.33 -3.23
CA TYR A 353 13.44 3.44 -2.15
C TYR A 353 13.80 3.93 -0.75
N LYS A 354 14.77 4.86 -0.63
CA LYS A 354 15.01 5.54 0.64
C LYS A 354 13.80 6.40 1.06
N VAL A 355 13.21 7.12 0.10
CA VAL A 355 12.00 7.92 0.33
C VAL A 355 10.80 7.02 0.62
N VAL A 356 10.66 5.96 -0.16
CA VAL A 356 9.57 4.97 -0.01
C VAL A 356 9.62 4.29 1.36
N CYS A 357 10.81 3.85 1.80
CA CYS A 357 10.98 3.22 3.10
C CYS A 357 10.56 4.16 4.24
N ALA A 358 11.02 5.40 4.21
CA ALA A 358 10.64 6.41 5.21
C ALA A 358 9.12 6.70 5.20
N ALA A 359 8.50 6.76 4.02
CA ALA A 359 7.06 6.93 3.89
C ALA A 359 6.27 5.73 4.43
N LEU A 360 6.78 4.50 4.24
CA LEU A 360 6.17 3.29 4.79
C LEU A 360 6.34 3.18 6.32
N GLU A 361 7.39 3.72 6.91
CA GLU A 361 7.57 3.75 8.37
C GLU A 361 6.58 4.67 9.09
N GLY A 362 6.14 5.74 8.43
CA GLY A 362 5.30 6.79 9.01
C GLY A 362 3.97 7.01 8.30
N GLY A 363 3.50 6.06 7.52
CA GLY A 363 2.25 6.21 6.78
C GLY A 363 0.99 6.04 7.64
N VAL A 364 -0.14 6.49 7.09
CA VAL A 364 -1.47 6.43 7.71
C VAL A 364 -2.37 5.59 6.83
N TYR A 365 -3.05 4.62 7.42
CA TYR A 365 -4.08 3.86 6.70
C TYR A 365 -5.34 4.70 6.48
N ARG A 366 -5.97 4.52 5.32
CA ARG A 366 -7.37 4.90 5.15
C ARG A 366 -8.22 4.19 6.22
N PRO A 367 -9.37 4.73 6.64
CA PRO A 367 -10.20 4.07 7.63
C PRO A 367 -10.48 2.61 7.25
N VAL A 368 -10.25 1.70 8.20
CA VAL A 368 -10.48 0.26 8.04
C VAL A 368 -11.84 -0.05 8.66
N ILE A 369 -12.90 0.35 7.96
CA ILE A 369 -14.29 0.16 8.32
C ILE A 369 -15.03 -0.56 7.18
N GLU A 370 -16.09 -1.27 7.49
CA GLU A 370 -16.85 -2.04 6.49
C GLU A 370 -17.48 -1.12 5.43
N GLU A 371 -17.89 0.08 5.82
CA GLU A 371 -18.55 1.07 4.98
C GLU A 371 -17.57 1.95 4.19
N TRP A 372 -16.27 1.65 4.18
CA TRP A 372 -15.28 2.53 3.54
C TRP A 372 -15.55 2.79 2.06
N THR A 373 -16.09 1.82 1.33
CA THR A 373 -16.44 1.97 -0.10
C THR A 373 -17.52 3.02 -0.32
N ASP A 374 -18.56 3.03 0.49
CA ASP A 374 -19.63 4.03 0.45
C ASP A 374 -19.12 5.38 0.94
N PHE A 375 -18.28 5.35 1.98
CA PHE A 375 -17.67 6.54 2.56
C PHE A 375 -16.86 7.34 1.53
N TYR A 376 -15.91 6.72 0.82
CA TYR A 376 -15.12 7.46 -0.16
C TYR A 376 -15.94 7.84 -1.41
N THR A 377 -17.02 7.13 -1.70
CA THR A 377 -17.92 7.48 -2.82
C THR A 377 -18.67 8.77 -2.52
N ILE A 378 -19.18 8.92 -1.28
CA ILE A 378 -19.82 10.15 -0.81
C ILE A 378 -18.81 11.30 -0.82
N LEU A 379 -17.64 11.12 -0.22
CA LEU A 379 -16.58 12.13 -0.20
C LEU A 379 -16.15 12.53 -1.60
N GLY A 380 -15.88 11.57 -2.47
CA GLY A 380 -15.42 11.84 -3.84
C GLY A 380 -16.47 12.58 -4.66
N THR A 381 -17.76 12.31 -4.45
CA THR A 381 -18.85 13.04 -5.07
C THR A 381 -18.84 14.51 -4.65
N GLU A 382 -18.72 14.79 -3.35
CA GLU A 382 -18.72 16.16 -2.86
C GLU A 382 -17.40 16.89 -3.17
N PHE A 383 -16.26 16.21 -3.14
CA PHE A 383 -14.99 16.77 -3.62
C PHE A 383 -15.07 17.10 -5.12
N GLY A 384 -15.70 16.25 -5.92
CA GLY A 384 -15.97 16.53 -7.33
C GLY A 384 -16.84 17.76 -7.53
N ASN A 385 -17.89 17.94 -6.71
CA ASN A 385 -18.72 19.14 -6.73
C ASN A 385 -17.93 20.41 -6.39
N ILE A 386 -17.04 20.34 -5.40
CA ILE A 386 -16.16 21.45 -5.01
C ILE A 386 -15.16 21.77 -6.12
N VAL A 387 -14.44 20.77 -6.62
CA VAL A 387 -13.41 20.93 -7.67
C VAL A 387 -13.99 21.51 -8.96
N ASN A 388 -15.20 21.13 -9.30
CA ASN A 388 -15.91 21.66 -10.49
C ASN A 388 -16.65 22.99 -10.23
N GLY A 389 -16.53 23.59 -9.03
CA GLY A 389 -17.15 24.86 -8.68
C GLY A 389 -18.69 24.81 -8.58
N LEU A 390 -19.27 23.63 -8.43
CA LEU A 390 -20.72 23.43 -8.23
C LEU A 390 -21.15 23.75 -6.80
N LYS A 391 -20.24 23.61 -5.84
CA LYS A 391 -20.41 23.96 -4.43
C LYS A 391 -19.17 24.69 -3.92
N THR A 392 -19.35 25.53 -2.91
CA THR A 392 -18.23 26.04 -2.11
C THR A 392 -17.63 24.89 -1.27
N VAL A 393 -16.41 25.07 -0.77
CA VAL A 393 -15.76 24.08 0.12
C VAL A 393 -16.64 23.79 1.33
N GLU A 394 -17.19 24.82 1.98
CA GLU A 394 -18.04 24.65 3.16
C GLU A 394 -19.35 23.94 2.85
N GLU A 395 -20.01 24.27 1.74
CA GLU A 395 -21.26 23.60 1.32
C GLU A 395 -21.01 22.10 1.04
N GLY A 396 -19.99 21.79 0.21
CA GLY A 396 -19.70 20.40 -0.13
C GLY A 396 -19.29 19.57 1.08
N LEU A 397 -18.45 20.10 1.98
CA LEU A 397 -18.01 19.37 3.17
C LEU A 397 -19.13 19.18 4.20
N ASN A 398 -20.06 20.15 4.37
CA ASN A 398 -21.23 19.98 5.22
C ASN A 398 -22.21 18.94 4.66
N ASP A 399 -22.40 18.92 3.34
CA ASP A 399 -23.24 17.91 2.70
C ASP A 399 -22.59 16.53 2.79
N ALA A 400 -21.27 16.41 2.62
CA ALA A 400 -20.53 15.16 2.84
C ALA A 400 -20.69 14.66 4.27
N GLN A 401 -20.46 15.52 5.27
CA GLN A 401 -20.62 15.17 6.68
C GLN A 401 -22.00 14.59 6.97
N SER A 402 -23.06 15.29 6.51
CA SER A 402 -24.44 14.87 6.74
C SER A 402 -24.79 13.53 6.07
N GLN A 403 -24.27 13.29 4.86
CA GLN A 403 -24.47 12.02 4.16
C GLN A 403 -23.74 10.87 4.83
N LEU A 404 -22.49 11.10 5.27
CA LEU A 404 -21.69 10.10 5.98
C LEU A 404 -22.29 9.72 7.33
N GLU A 405 -22.82 10.70 8.10
CA GLU A 405 -23.53 10.43 9.34
C GLU A 405 -24.77 9.56 9.10
N MET A 406 -25.52 9.81 8.03
CA MET A 406 -26.68 8.98 7.67
C MET A 406 -26.26 7.56 7.27
N GLU A 407 -25.15 7.40 6.53
CA GLU A 407 -24.63 6.09 6.11
C GLU A 407 -24.22 5.24 7.30
N LEU A 408 -23.59 5.86 8.29
CA LEU A 408 -23.17 5.18 9.53
C LEU A 408 -24.31 5.04 10.57
N GLY A 409 -25.52 5.48 10.25
CA GLY A 409 -26.69 5.36 11.13
C GLY A 409 -26.65 6.24 12.37
N MET A 410 -25.97 7.38 12.30
CA MET A 410 -25.75 8.33 13.40
C MET A 410 -26.88 9.35 13.52
#